data_62786514c3d6dd08444ff0bfe1eea526
#
_entry.id   62786514c3d6dd08444ff0bfe1eea526
#
_cell.length_a   1.000
_cell.length_b   1.000
_cell.length_c   1.000
_cell.angle_alpha   90.00
_cell.angle_beta   90.00
_cell.angle_gamma   90.00
#
_symmetry.space_group_name_H-M   'P 1'
#
loop_
_entity.id
_entity.type
_entity.pdbx_description
1 polymer ?
#
loop_
_entity_poly.entity_id
_entity_poly.type
_entity_poly.pdbx_seq_one_letter_code
_entity_poly.pdbx_strand_id
1 'polypeptide(L)'
;MRAWMLVPLCILAGCSETTDTAKAEEAPEATMLDAGQWQVSREVTRLAQADKGKPAIDTPAGTKSASQACIGEAERKKPDPALFAEEGESCTYKNFYMGNGRLNVSLACERPKLSGSVLKTVEATFTAGGIDGTSRIDTYLASDGDVKIDEKIVAKHIGACAAG
;
A
#
# COMPACT_ATOMS: atom_id res chain seq x y z
N MET A 1 -77.12 -34.06 14.02
CA MET A 1 -75.72 -34.29 14.26
C MET A 1 -74.97 -32.98 14.04
N ARG A 2 -74.63 -32.31 15.13
CA ARG A 2 -74.07 -30.94 15.11
C ARG A 2 -72.52 -31.05 15.35
N ALA A 3 -71.76 -30.71 14.35
CA ALA A 3 -70.32 -30.62 14.45
C ALA A 3 -69.92 -29.20 14.92
N TRP A 4 -69.24 -29.12 16.06
CA TRP A 4 -68.64 -27.87 16.59
C TRP A 4 -67.26 -27.74 16.03
N MET A 5 -67.02 -26.67 15.29
CA MET A 5 -65.73 -26.21 14.88
C MET A 5 -65.11 -25.41 16.02
N LEU A 6 -63.99 -25.90 16.55
CA LEU A 6 -63.05 -25.15 17.44
C LEU A 6 -62.01 -24.45 16.56
N VAL A 7 -61.99 -23.13 16.60
CA VAL A 7 -60.94 -22.28 15.97
C VAL A 7 -59.85 -22.05 17.00
N PRO A 8 -58.60 -22.41 16.75
CA PRO A 8 -57.49 -22.02 17.60
C PRO A 8 -57.08 -20.60 17.29
N LEU A 9 -57.01 -19.76 18.33
CA LEU A 9 -56.52 -18.39 18.36
C LEU A 9 -54.98 -18.43 18.34
N CYS A 10 -54.36 -18.12 17.20
CA CYS A 10 -52.91 -17.94 17.11
C CYS A 10 -52.52 -16.58 17.68
N ILE A 11 -51.87 -16.60 18.85
CA ILE A 11 -51.23 -15.43 19.46
C ILE A 11 -49.92 -15.21 18.71
N LEU A 12 -49.84 -14.16 17.89
CA LEU A 12 -48.62 -13.68 17.27
C LEU A 12 -47.79 -12.97 18.34
N ALA A 13 -46.82 -13.68 18.91
CA ALA A 13 -45.75 -13.07 19.70
C ALA A 13 -44.80 -12.36 18.72
N GLY A 14 -44.89 -11.02 18.65
CA GLY A 14 -43.96 -10.20 17.92
C GLY A 14 -42.59 -10.25 18.58
N CYS A 15 -41.62 -10.94 17.97
CA CYS A 15 -40.20 -10.72 18.27
C CYS A 15 -39.79 -9.37 17.69
N SER A 16 -39.62 -8.37 18.55
CA SER A 16 -38.85 -7.17 18.22
C SER A 16 -37.38 -7.56 18.18
N GLU A 17 -36.88 -7.87 16.98
CA GLU A 17 -35.44 -7.85 16.75
C GLU A 17 -34.95 -6.40 16.80
N THR A 18 -34.49 -5.98 17.95
CA THR A 18 -33.60 -4.81 18.06
C THR A 18 -32.32 -5.16 17.34
N THR A 19 -32.24 -4.75 16.07
CA THR A 19 -30.99 -4.73 15.33
C THR A 19 -30.14 -3.62 15.96
N ASP A 20 -29.35 -3.98 16.95
CA ASP A 20 -28.28 -3.14 17.47
C ASP A 20 -27.23 -3.07 16.33
N THR A 21 -27.41 -2.08 15.45
CA THR A 21 -26.40 -1.69 14.50
C THR A 21 -25.29 -1.07 15.32
N ALA A 22 -24.37 -1.88 15.82
CA ALA A 22 -23.13 -1.40 16.40
C ALA A 22 -22.45 -0.55 15.32
N LYS A 23 -22.58 0.77 15.45
CA LYS A 23 -21.80 1.74 14.71
C LYS A 23 -20.34 1.40 15.01
N ALA A 24 -19.67 0.78 14.06
CA ALA A 24 -18.24 0.58 14.15
C ALA A 24 -17.62 1.95 14.40
N GLU A 25 -17.09 2.16 15.58
CA GLU A 25 -16.34 3.36 15.95
C GLU A 25 -15.11 3.35 15.05
N GLU A 26 -15.11 4.23 14.06
CA GLU A 26 -14.04 4.38 13.10
C GLU A 26 -12.79 4.79 13.89
N ALA A 27 -11.82 3.89 13.96
CA ALA A 27 -10.57 4.15 14.68
C ALA A 27 -9.96 5.45 14.14
N PRO A 28 -9.41 6.32 15.00
CA PRO A 28 -8.85 7.60 14.56
C PRO A 28 -7.80 7.34 13.47
N GLU A 29 -7.96 8.03 12.35
CA GLU A 29 -7.05 7.90 11.21
C GLU A 29 -5.62 8.24 11.65
N ALA A 30 -4.68 7.38 11.30
CA ALA A 30 -3.28 7.58 11.63
C ALA A 30 -2.75 8.88 10.99
N THR A 31 -1.95 9.62 11.75
CA THR A 31 -1.29 10.85 11.29
C THR A 31 0.21 10.68 11.11
N MET A 32 0.77 9.58 11.58
CA MET A 32 2.20 9.24 11.50
C MET A 32 2.41 7.73 11.56
N LEU A 33 3.57 7.28 11.12
CA LEU A 33 4.02 5.89 11.19
C LEU A 33 4.69 5.61 12.54
N ASP A 34 4.73 4.35 12.93
CA ASP A 34 5.53 3.91 14.09
C ASP A 34 7.02 3.96 13.76
N ALA A 35 7.83 4.43 14.70
CA ALA A 35 9.27 4.33 14.61
C ALA A 35 9.70 2.86 14.78
N GLY A 36 10.73 2.45 14.05
CA GLY A 36 11.28 1.10 14.12
C GLY A 36 11.57 0.49 12.78
N GLN A 37 11.77 -0.82 12.78
CA GLN A 37 12.08 -1.61 11.61
C GLN A 37 10.81 -1.92 10.82
N TRP A 38 10.88 -1.69 9.51
CA TRP A 38 9.80 -1.94 8.58
C TRP A 38 10.24 -2.96 7.52
N GLN A 39 9.34 -3.89 7.21
CA GLN A 39 9.47 -4.78 6.06
C GLN A 39 8.55 -4.29 4.95
N VAL A 40 9.13 -4.07 3.77
CA VAL A 40 8.40 -3.66 2.57
C VAL A 40 8.39 -4.81 1.59
N SER A 41 7.21 -5.24 1.18
CA SER A 41 6.98 -6.27 0.18
C SER A 41 6.37 -5.65 -1.07
N ARG A 42 6.85 -6.04 -2.24
CA ARG A 42 6.34 -5.59 -3.55
C ARG A 42 6.01 -6.78 -4.41
N GLU A 43 5.00 -6.63 -5.24
CA GLU A 43 4.62 -7.62 -6.25
C GLU A 43 4.31 -6.88 -7.55
N VAL A 44 5.05 -7.17 -8.61
CA VAL A 44 4.78 -6.63 -9.94
C VAL A 44 3.44 -7.17 -10.43
N THR A 45 2.50 -6.28 -10.70
CA THR A 45 1.19 -6.61 -11.25
C THR A 45 1.14 -6.46 -12.76
N ARG A 46 1.99 -5.58 -13.30
CA ARG A 46 2.08 -5.32 -14.74
C ARG A 46 3.46 -4.80 -15.12
N LEU A 47 3.99 -5.30 -16.23
CA LEU A 47 5.11 -4.72 -16.97
C LEU A 47 4.63 -4.35 -18.37
N ALA A 48 4.84 -3.13 -18.80
CA ALA A 48 4.54 -2.67 -20.14
C ALA A 48 5.76 -1.94 -20.72
N GLN A 49 6.12 -2.29 -21.95
CA GLN A 49 7.13 -1.56 -22.71
C GLN A 49 6.57 -0.20 -23.13
N ALA A 50 7.36 0.86 -23.01
CA ALA A 50 6.94 2.21 -23.32
C ALA A 50 7.52 2.71 -24.68
N ASP A 51 8.53 2.05 -25.20
CA ASP A 51 9.15 2.34 -26.48
C ASP A 51 9.43 1.05 -27.29
N LYS A 52 10.24 1.13 -28.36
CA LYS A 52 10.53 0.01 -29.28
C LYS A 52 11.75 -0.82 -28.88
N GLY A 53 12.52 -0.40 -27.88
CA GLY A 53 13.75 -1.06 -27.45
C GLY A 53 13.49 -2.33 -26.64
N LYS A 54 14.54 -3.09 -26.38
CA LYS A 54 14.45 -4.16 -25.40
C LYS A 54 14.27 -3.53 -24.01
N PRO A 55 13.29 -3.99 -23.19
CA PRO A 55 13.11 -3.49 -21.85
C PRO A 55 14.41 -3.47 -21.05
N ALA A 56 14.76 -2.33 -20.47
CA ALA A 56 15.95 -2.20 -19.63
C ALA A 56 15.74 -2.86 -18.25
N ILE A 57 14.48 -2.99 -17.85
CA ILE A 57 14.06 -3.69 -16.64
C ILE A 57 13.12 -4.82 -17.10
N ASP A 58 13.52 -6.06 -16.82
CA ASP A 58 12.74 -7.26 -17.16
C ASP A 58 12.28 -7.96 -15.88
N THR A 59 11.22 -7.41 -15.29
CA THR A 59 10.57 -7.96 -14.09
C THR A 59 9.12 -8.30 -14.44
N PRO A 60 8.83 -9.54 -14.84
CA PRO A 60 7.48 -9.93 -15.27
C PRO A 60 6.47 -9.84 -14.12
N ALA A 61 5.19 -9.74 -14.47
CA ALA A 61 4.09 -9.78 -13.51
C ALA A 61 4.18 -11.03 -12.63
N GLY A 62 3.91 -10.89 -11.35
CA GLY A 62 4.06 -11.92 -10.33
C GLY A 62 5.45 -11.95 -9.67
N THR A 63 6.43 -11.19 -10.19
CA THR A 63 7.73 -11.04 -9.51
C THR A 63 7.53 -10.38 -8.15
N LYS A 64 8.13 -10.97 -7.11
CA LYS A 64 8.06 -10.48 -5.74
C LYS A 64 9.43 -10.07 -5.24
N SER A 65 9.48 -8.96 -4.51
CA SER A 65 10.67 -8.49 -3.82
C SER A 65 10.34 -8.05 -2.40
N ALA A 66 11.33 -8.03 -1.53
CA ALA A 66 11.20 -7.50 -0.20
C ALA A 66 12.46 -6.73 0.18
N SER A 67 12.28 -5.65 0.94
CA SER A 67 13.35 -4.84 1.50
C SER A 67 13.02 -4.48 2.94
N GLN A 68 14.01 -3.97 3.67
CA GLN A 68 13.80 -3.47 5.02
C GLN A 68 14.30 -2.04 5.12
N ALA A 69 13.62 -1.24 5.94
CA ALA A 69 14.01 0.13 6.24
C ALA A 69 13.76 0.40 7.72
N CYS A 70 14.56 1.29 8.30
CA CYS A 70 14.35 1.78 9.66
C CYS A 70 13.74 3.18 9.60
N ILE A 71 12.66 3.42 10.34
CA ILE A 71 12.05 4.74 10.51
C ILE A 71 12.44 5.25 11.88
N GLY A 72 13.20 6.34 11.93
CA GLY A 72 13.54 7.04 13.16
C GLY A 72 12.37 7.84 13.72
N GLU A 73 12.43 8.24 15.00
CA GLU A 73 11.39 9.07 15.63
C GLU A 73 11.13 10.38 14.87
N ALA A 74 12.18 11.02 14.34
CA ALA A 74 12.03 12.26 13.57
C ALA A 74 11.40 12.05 12.20
N GLU A 75 11.41 10.82 11.69
CA GLU A 75 10.96 10.46 10.33
C GLU A 75 9.52 9.94 10.29
N ARG A 76 8.86 9.79 11.41
CA ARG A 76 7.51 9.20 11.52
C ARG A 76 6.47 9.89 10.65
N LYS A 77 6.59 11.22 10.43
CA LYS A 77 5.68 12.01 9.57
C LYS A 77 6.17 12.12 8.13
N LYS A 78 7.43 11.88 7.88
CA LYS A 78 8.05 11.90 6.56
C LYS A 78 9.23 10.93 6.56
N PRO A 79 8.98 9.65 6.30
CA PRO A 79 10.02 8.63 6.31
C PRO A 79 11.07 8.92 5.24
N ASP A 80 12.27 8.35 5.41
CA ASP A 80 13.29 8.41 4.38
C ASP A 80 12.78 7.80 3.07
N PRO A 81 13.08 8.38 1.89
CA PRO A 81 12.71 7.82 0.59
C PRO A 81 13.12 6.35 0.40
N ALA A 82 14.14 5.88 1.11
CA ALA A 82 14.58 4.48 1.09
C ALA A 82 13.48 3.49 1.48
N LEU A 83 12.46 3.90 2.23
CA LEU A 83 11.29 3.07 2.52
C LEU A 83 10.59 2.59 1.24
N PHE A 84 10.60 3.42 0.19
CA PHE A 84 9.94 3.16 -1.08
C PHE A 84 10.91 2.74 -2.19
N ALA A 85 12.23 2.83 -1.94
CA ALA A 85 13.26 2.45 -2.88
C ALA A 85 13.39 0.92 -2.98
N GLU A 86 13.86 0.44 -4.12
CA GLU A 86 14.35 -0.94 -4.26
C GLU A 86 15.82 -1.03 -3.82
N GLU A 87 16.30 -2.25 -3.67
CA GLU A 87 17.70 -2.45 -3.30
C GLU A 87 18.64 -1.83 -4.34
N GLY A 88 19.55 -0.99 -3.86
CA GLY A 88 20.52 -0.28 -4.69
C GLY A 88 20.00 0.98 -5.38
N GLU A 89 18.72 1.35 -5.21
CA GLU A 89 18.20 2.64 -5.69
C GLU A 89 18.51 3.77 -4.71
N SER A 90 18.82 4.94 -5.24
CA SER A 90 18.87 6.20 -4.51
C SER A 90 17.72 7.08 -4.94
N CYS A 91 16.81 7.38 -4.03
CA CYS A 91 15.58 8.13 -4.34
C CYS A 91 15.52 9.45 -3.58
N THR A 92 14.89 10.45 -4.20
CA THR A 92 14.55 11.74 -3.58
C THR A 92 13.08 12.06 -3.80
N TYR A 93 12.44 12.70 -2.82
CA TYR A 93 11.06 13.15 -2.96
C TYR A 93 10.92 14.28 -3.97
N LYS A 94 10.02 14.13 -4.93
CA LYS A 94 9.49 15.22 -5.76
C LYS A 94 8.25 15.82 -5.11
N ASN A 95 7.35 14.95 -4.63
CA ASN A 95 6.17 15.33 -3.86
C ASN A 95 5.97 14.33 -2.73
N PHE A 96 5.44 14.81 -1.61
CA PHE A 96 5.11 13.99 -0.46
C PHE A 96 3.84 14.51 0.21
N TYR A 97 2.89 13.63 0.43
CA TYR A 97 1.71 13.86 1.25
C TYR A 97 1.45 12.63 2.12
N MET A 98 1.27 12.84 3.40
CA MET A 98 0.84 11.82 4.36
C MET A 98 -0.11 12.48 5.37
N GLY A 99 -1.34 12.00 5.45
CA GLY A 99 -2.36 12.50 6.36
C GLY A 99 -3.70 11.81 6.17
N ASN A 100 -4.51 11.79 7.19
CA ASN A 100 -5.85 11.21 7.18
C ASN A 100 -5.84 9.77 6.61
N GLY A 101 -4.91 8.95 7.08
CA GLY A 101 -4.77 7.58 6.62
C GLY A 101 -4.35 7.40 5.15
N ARG A 102 -4.00 8.49 4.44
CA ARG A 102 -3.60 8.46 3.02
C ARG A 102 -2.15 8.87 2.83
N LEU A 103 -1.48 8.19 1.94
CA LEU A 103 -0.11 8.42 1.54
C LEU A 103 -0.03 8.57 0.02
N ASN A 104 0.50 9.71 -0.45
CA ASN A 104 0.79 9.94 -1.87
C ASN A 104 2.20 10.47 -2.00
N VAL A 105 3.03 9.76 -2.76
CA VAL A 105 4.46 10.04 -2.87
C VAL A 105 4.87 9.99 -4.33
N SER A 106 5.66 10.97 -4.75
CA SER A 106 6.37 10.93 -6.02
C SER A 106 7.86 11.05 -5.77
N LEU A 107 8.63 10.15 -6.36
CA LEU A 107 10.08 10.03 -6.18
C LEU A 107 10.79 10.13 -7.53
N ALA A 108 11.95 10.76 -7.53
CA ALA A 108 12.94 10.55 -8.57
C ALA A 108 14.01 9.63 -8.01
N CYS A 109 14.26 8.55 -8.71
CA CYS A 109 15.22 7.53 -8.31
C CYS A 109 16.34 7.40 -9.36
N GLU A 110 17.52 7.11 -8.87
CA GLU A 110 18.65 6.69 -9.68
C GLU A 110 18.88 5.20 -9.42
N ARG A 111 19.04 4.44 -10.49
CA ARG A 111 19.28 3.00 -10.43
C ARG A 111 20.64 2.69 -11.03
N PRO A 112 21.52 1.94 -10.34
CA PRO A 112 22.80 1.55 -10.90
C PRO A 112 22.62 0.87 -12.26
N LYS A 113 23.49 1.19 -13.21
CA LYS A 113 23.51 0.65 -14.58
C LYS A 113 22.38 1.14 -15.51
N LEU A 114 21.50 2.01 -15.05
CA LEU A 114 20.53 2.70 -15.92
C LEU A 114 20.99 4.15 -16.11
N SER A 115 21.10 4.58 -17.37
CA SER A 115 21.38 5.98 -17.70
C SER A 115 20.08 6.69 -18.00
N GLY A 116 19.60 7.54 -17.09
CA GLY A 116 18.33 8.24 -17.20
C GLY A 116 17.63 8.39 -15.86
N SER A 117 16.35 8.68 -15.91
CA SER A 117 15.52 8.90 -14.74
C SER A 117 14.55 7.75 -14.52
N VAL A 118 14.35 7.38 -13.28
CA VAL A 118 13.28 6.47 -12.85
C VAL A 118 12.34 7.28 -11.95
N LEU A 119 11.08 7.44 -12.38
CA LEU A 119 10.06 8.09 -11.58
C LEU A 119 9.19 7.01 -10.93
N LYS A 120 8.99 7.13 -9.62
CA LYS A 120 8.15 6.23 -8.85
C LYS A 120 7.02 7.02 -8.19
N THR A 121 5.78 6.57 -8.35
CA THR A 121 4.62 7.15 -7.67
C THR A 121 3.99 6.08 -6.80
N VAL A 122 3.76 6.38 -5.52
CA VAL A 122 3.11 5.50 -4.56
C VAL A 122 1.80 6.14 -4.13
N GLU A 123 0.71 5.41 -4.24
CA GLU A 123 -0.61 5.76 -3.73
C GLU A 123 -1.06 4.68 -2.77
N ALA A 124 -1.26 5.04 -1.50
CA ALA A 124 -1.52 4.05 -0.46
C ALA A 124 -2.42 4.60 0.65
N THR A 125 -3.00 3.69 1.41
CA THR A 125 -3.52 3.95 2.74
C THR A 125 -2.47 3.55 3.78
N PHE A 126 -2.50 4.20 4.95
CA PHE A 126 -1.61 3.83 6.03
C PHE A 126 -2.29 3.85 7.39
N THR A 127 -1.78 3.03 8.27
CA THR A 127 -2.00 3.03 9.71
C THR A 127 -0.67 3.32 10.40
N ALA A 128 -0.63 3.45 11.72
CA ALA A 128 0.63 3.62 12.43
C ALA A 128 1.63 2.49 12.12
N GLY A 129 1.18 1.24 12.03
CA GLY A 129 2.03 0.06 11.81
C GLY A 129 1.98 -0.54 10.40
N GLY A 130 1.32 0.07 9.42
CA GLY A 130 1.17 -0.52 8.09
C GLY A 130 0.92 0.47 6.96
N ILE A 131 1.36 0.09 5.76
CA ILE A 131 1.08 0.78 4.49
C ILE A 131 0.58 -0.29 3.52
N ASP A 132 -0.51 -0.02 2.80
CA ASP A 132 -1.03 -0.88 1.72
C ASP A 132 -1.47 -0.02 0.54
N GLY A 133 -0.98 -0.34 -0.65
CA GLY A 133 -1.28 0.44 -1.84
C GLY A 133 -0.63 -0.07 -3.11
N THR A 134 -0.45 0.85 -4.04
CA THR A 134 0.13 0.60 -5.35
C THR A 134 1.33 1.52 -5.59
N SER A 135 2.28 1.02 -6.37
CA SER A 135 3.42 1.77 -6.88
C SER A 135 3.41 1.71 -8.39
N ARG A 136 3.69 2.84 -9.03
CA ARG A 136 3.95 2.93 -10.46
C ARG A 136 5.35 3.42 -10.69
N ILE A 137 6.07 2.75 -11.57
CA ILE A 137 7.43 3.09 -11.98
C ILE A 137 7.40 3.40 -13.47
N ASP A 138 7.86 4.58 -13.84
CA ASP A 138 8.06 5.00 -15.21
C ASP A 138 9.55 5.30 -15.42
N THR A 139 10.17 4.69 -16.43
CA THR A 139 11.55 5.00 -16.79
C THR A 139 11.60 6.01 -17.92
N TYR A 140 12.65 6.82 -17.93
CA TYR A 140 12.99 7.79 -18.97
C TYR A 140 14.48 7.68 -19.22
N LEU A 141 14.86 6.75 -20.08
CA LEU A 141 16.25 6.39 -20.32
C LEU A 141 16.85 7.20 -21.47
N ALA A 142 18.16 7.30 -21.48
CA ALA A 142 18.89 7.98 -22.56
C ALA A 142 18.88 7.20 -23.90
N SER A 143 18.52 5.92 -23.86
CA SER A 143 18.37 5.04 -25.01
C SER A 143 17.04 4.29 -24.90
N ASP A 144 16.60 3.63 -25.99
CA ASP A 144 15.41 2.80 -25.98
C ASP A 144 15.47 1.71 -24.87
N GLY A 145 14.32 1.34 -24.37
CA GLY A 145 14.17 0.34 -23.32
C GLY A 145 13.29 0.80 -22.16
N ASP A 146 12.57 1.92 -22.34
CA ASP A 146 11.65 2.46 -21.35
C ASP A 146 10.52 1.49 -21.04
N VAL A 147 10.17 1.44 -19.76
CA VAL A 147 9.10 0.59 -19.23
C VAL A 147 8.20 1.35 -18.28
N LYS A 148 6.98 0.83 -18.14
CA LYS A 148 6.02 1.15 -17.10
C LYS A 148 5.74 -0.10 -16.29
N ILE A 149 5.96 -0.01 -14.98
CA ILE A 149 5.74 -1.13 -14.06
C ILE A 149 4.69 -0.69 -13.03
N ASP A 150 3.64 -1.49 -12.89
CA ASP A 150 2.68 -1.33 -11.81
C ASP A 150 2.94 -2.43 -10.77
N GLU A 151 2.94 -2.06 -9.49
CA GLU A 151 3.21 -2.96 -8.38
C GLU A 151 2.16 -2.79 -7.28
N LYS A 152 1.89 -3.87 -6.57
CA LYS A 152 1.31 -3.81 -5.23
C LYS A 152 2.45 -3.60 -4.24
N ILE A 153 2.29 -2.67 -3.29
CA ILE A 153 3.23 -2.41 -2.21
C ILE A 153 2.54 -2.59 -0.85
N VAL A 154 3.18 -3.33 0.04
CA VAL A 154 2.74 -3.52 1.42
C VAL A 154 3.94 -3.34 2.33
N ALA A 155 3.85 -2.41 3.28
CA ALA A 155 4.88 -2.26 4.31
C ALA A 155 4.29 -2.53 5.69
N LYS A 156 5.06 -3.18 6.56
CA LYS A 156 4.67 -3.52 7.92
C LYS A 156 5.78 -3.18 8.90
N HIS A 157 5.40 -2.55 9.99
CA HIS A 157 6.26 -2.41 11.16
C HIS A 157 6.52 -3.80 11.77
N ILE A 158 7.78 -4.14 12.00
CA ILE A 158 8.17 -5.48 12.48
C ILE A 158 8.96 -5.45 13.80
N GLY A 159 9.13 -4.29 14.40
CA GLY A 159 9.78 -4.14 15.70
C GLY A 159 10.78 -2.99 15.75
N ALA A 160 11.71 -3.05 16.68
CA ALA A 160 12.77 -2.04 16.82
C ALA A 160 13.77 -2.15 15.67
N CYS A 161 14.39 -1.01 15.29
CA CYS A 161 15.51 -1.02 14.35
C CYS A 161 16.65 -1.89 14.88
N ALA A 162 17.33 -2.60 13.98
CA ALA A 162 18.55 -3.30 14.33
C ALA A 162 19.58 -2.28 14.86
N ALA A 163 20.25 -2.63 15.97
CA ALA A 163 21.37 -1.83 16.45
C ALA A 163 22.48 -1.89 15.39
N GLY A 164 22.85 -0.72 14.85
CA GLY A 164 23.96 -0.57 13.92
C GLY A 164 25.32 -0.65 14.61
#